data_48cfd9d3bd81bb04e85fc1de59055b75
#
_entry.id   48cfd9d3bd81bb04e85fc1de59055b75
#
_cell.length_a   1.000
_cell.length_b   1.000
_cell.length_c   1.000
_cell.angle_alpha   90.00
_cell.angle_beta   90.00
_cell.angle_gamma   90.00
#
_symmetry.space_group_name_H-M   'P 1'
#
loop_
_entity.id
_entity.type
_entity.pdbx_description
1 polymer ?
#
loop_
_entity_poly.entity_id
_entity_poly.type
_entity_poly.pdbx_seq_one_letter_code
_entity_poly.pdbx_strand_id
1 'polypeptide(L)'
;MPMPLISIVTPSFNQGKFLRAAMSSVLDQQDAAVEYIVMDGGSTDGSVEIIREYEKRLHHWTSAPDGGHYPAINEGFSKSTGEIMAWLNSDDQYAPWALSVVAEIFAAFPKIEWLTTLFPMRWDERGRAIRCTRRRGYSRAAFLAGENLPIGRWYSEGCIQQETTFWRRSLWERAGGTLDTRLKLAADFDLWARFYQHAELYAVETPLGGFRWHGDQRSCHHRETYEREALEVLRAAGGKVPGRWRSALRSAAARHLPESLQPLAHRAGLLHETKVLTFLGAGEGWKIAPLLR
;
A
#
# COMPACT_ATOMS: atom_id res chain seq x y z
N MET A 1 25.06 -0.77 -5.35
CA MET A 1 24.81 0.10 -4.17
C MET A 1 24.36 -0.79 -3.03
N PRO A 2 24.62 -0.45 -1.76
CA PRO A 2 24.09 -1.24 -0.66
C PRO A 2 22.55 -1.24 -0.71
N MET A 3 21.96 -2.37 -0.33
CA MET A 3 20.49 -2.50 -0.25
C MET A 3 19.98 -1.64 0.91
N PRO A 4 18.89 -0.88 0.72
CA PRO A 4 18.33 -0.04 1.79
C PRO A 4 17.72 -0.91 2.90
N LEU A 5 17.80 -0.44 4.14
CA LEU A 5 17.09 -1.04 5.26
C LEU A 5 15.60 -0.72 5.16
N ILE A 6 14.75 -1.74 5.24
CA ILE A 6 13.30 -1.63 5.17
C ILE A 6 12.72 -1.82 6.58
N SER A 7 12.07 -0.79 7.13
CA SER A 7 11.33 -0.90 8.38
C SER A 7 9.89 -1.29 8.10
N ILE A 8 9.46 -2.40 8.68
CA ILE A 8 8.07 -2.86 8.63
C ILE A 8 7.46 -2.77 10.04
N VAL A 9 6.30 -2.14 10.14
CA VAL A 9 5.50 -2.10 11.38
C VAL A 9 4.26 -2.96 11.21
N THR A 10 3.98 -3.83 12.18
CA THR A 10 2.73 -4.58 12.25
C THR A 10 1.96 -4.22 13.51
N PRO A 11 0.83 -3.51 13.39
CA PRO A 11 -0.12 -3.37 14.48
C PRO A 11 -0.90 -4.67 14.66
N SER A 12 -1.11 -5.11 15.88
CA SER A 12 -1.83 -6.35 16.22
C SER A 12 -2.80 -6.11 17.37
N PHE A 13 -3.99 -6.66 17.26
CA PHE A 13 -4.94 -6.75 18.38
C PHE A 13 -5.92 -7.90 18.15
N ASN A 14 -5.78 -8.97 18.96
CA ASN A 14 -6.60 -10.19 18.88
C ASN A 14 -6.66 -10.80 17.46
N GLN A 15 -5.49 -10.98 16.84
CA GLN A 15 -5.30 -11.53 15.48
C GLN A 15 -4.42 -12.80 15.46
N GLY A 16 -4.36 -13.55 16.57
CA GLY A 16 -3.53 -14.74 16.70
C GLY A 16 -3.74 -15.77 15.58
N LYS A 17 -4.96 -15.84 15.03
CA LYS A 17 -5.31 -16.69 13.89
C LYS A 17 -4.45 -16.43 12.66
N PHE A 18 -4.07 -15.18 12.40
CA PHE A 18 -3.38 -14.76 11.17
C PHE A 18 -1.96 -14.26 11.42
N LEU A 19 -1.69 -13.76 12.62
CA LEU A 19 -0.45 -13.07 12.99
C LEU A 19 0.81 -13.87 12.64
N ARG A 20 0.83 -15.19 12.89
CA ARG A 20 1.97 -16.04 12.56
C ARG A 20 2.30 -15.99 11.07
N ALA A 21 1.30 -16.05 10.19
CA ALA A 21 1.50 -15.99 8.74
C ALA A 21 1.97 -14.60 8.30
N ALA A 22 1.44 -13.53 8.89
CA ALA A 22 1.89 -12.17 8.65
C ALA A 22 3.36 -11.99 9.04
N MET A 23 3.75 -12.38 10.28
CA MET A 23 5.11 -12.28 10.77
C MET A 23 6.10 -13.10 9.95
N SER A 24 5.76 -14.35 9.62
CA SER A 24 6.61 -15.19 8.76
C SER A 24 6.79 -14.57 7.37
N SER A 25 5.73 -13.96 6.80
CA SER A 25 5.84 -13.32 5.47
C SER A 25 6.78 -12.13 5.43
N VAL A 26 7.08 -11.52 6.58
CA VAL A 26 8.10 -10.47 6.72
C VAL A 26 9.47 -11.05 7.05
N LEU A 27 9.53 -11.93 8.04
CA LEU A 27 10.79 -12.42 8.59
C LEU A 27 11.51 -13.43 7.67
N ASP A 28 10.77 -14.19 6.85
CA ASP A 28 11.34 -15.22 5.98
C ASP A 28 11.69 -14.71 4.58
N GLN A 29 11.66 -13.39 4.37
CA GLN A 29 12.14 -12.76 3.14
C GLN A 29 13.64 -13.00 2.96
N GLN A 30 14.05 -13.26 1.70
CA GLN A 30 15.45 -13.41 1.32
C GLN A 30 15.95 -12.12 0.67
N ASP A 31 17.25 -11.89 0.71
CA ASP A 31 17.94 -10.81 0.00
C ASP A 31 17.41 -9.39 0.28
N ALA A 32 16.90 -9.16 1.50
CA ALA A 32 16.46 -7.86 1.97
C ALA A 32 16.91 -7.62 3.42
N ALA A 33 17.39 -6.42 3.71
CA ALA A 33 17.66 -5.99 5.08
C ALA A 33 16.36 -5.47 5.69
N VAL A 34 15.85 -6.14 6.70
CA VAL A 34 14.55 -5.84 7.32
C VAL A 34 14.70 -5.51 8.80
N GLU A 35 14.11 -4.41 9.21
CA GLU A 35 13.88 -4.01 10.59
C GLU A 35 12.38 -4.21 10.87
N TYR A 36 12.03 -5.21 11.68
CA TYR A 36 10.64 -5.57 11.92
C TYR A 36 10.18 -5.21 13.33
N ILE A 37 9.07 -4.49 13.40
CA ILE A 37 8.50 -3.94 14.63
C ILE A 37 7.05 -4.42 14.76
N VAL A 38 6.69 -4.98 15.94
CA VAL A 38 5.31 -5.45 16.21
C VAL A 38 4.75 -4.67 17.40
N MET A 39 3.61 -4.02 17.17
CA MET A 39 2.90 -3.22 18.17
C MET A 39 1.59 -3.93 18.50
N ASP A 40 1.54 -4.64 19.62
CA ASP A 40 0.36 -5.37 20.06
C ASP A 40 -0.43 -4.57 21.10
N GLY A 41 -1.71 -4.36 20.85
CA GLY A 41 -2.63 -3.56 21.66
C GLY A 41 -3.11 -4.21 22.96
N GLY A 42 -2.36 -5.20 23.50
CA GLY A 42 -2.75 -5.96 24.68
C GLY A 42 -3.69 -7.12 24.37
N SER A 43 -3.34 -7.92 23.37
CA SER A 43 -4.13 -9.10 22.94
C SER A 43 -4.24 -10.16 24.04
N THR A 44 -5.35 -10.92 24.00
CA THR A 44 -5.68 -12.00 24.94
C THR A 44 -5.99 -13.34 24.26
N ASP A 45 -5.74 -13.45 22.94
CA ASP A 45 -6.13 -14.58 22.09
C ASP A 45 -4.95 -15.49 21.68
N GLY A 46 -3.80 -15.38 22.36
CA GLY A 46 -2.57 -16.11 22.02
C GLY A 46 -1.64 -15.36 21.07
N SER A 47 -1.97 -14.12 20.67
CA SER A 47 -1.09 -13.28 19.84
C SER A 47 0.25 -13.00 20.50
N VAL A 48 0.27 -12.74 21.81
CA VAL A 48 1.49 -12.42 22.56
C VAL A 48 2.45 -13.60 22.59
N GLU A 49 1.95 -14.81 22.74
CA GLU A 49 2.74 -16.04 22.70
C GLU A 49 3.40 -16.22 21.33
N ILE A 50 2.64 -15.96 20.25
CA ILE A 50 3.18 -15.98 18.89
C ILE A 50 4.30 -14.95 18.71
N ILE A 51 4.12 -13.71 19.18
CA ILE A 51 5.15 -12.67 19.08
C ILE A 51 6.43 -13.09 19.81
N ARG A 52 6.32 -13.67 21.02
CA ARG A 52 7.46 -14.15 21.80
C ARG A 52 8.27 -15.24 21.08
N GLU A 53 7.65 -16.10 20.29
CA GLU A 53 8.37 -17.11 19.49
C GLU A 53 9.35 -16.47 18.49
N TYR A 54 9.03 -15.27 18.00
CA TYR A 54 9.84 -14.51 17.03
C TYR A 54 10.69 -13.40 17.66
N GLU A 55 10.63 -13.18 18.98
CA GLU A 55 11.23 -12.05 19.69
C GLU A 55 12.68 -11.77 19.27
N LYS A 56 13.50 -12.81 19.15
CA LYS A 56 14.93 -12.68 18.76
C LYS A 56 15.16 -12.16 17.35
N ARG A 57 14.13 -12.18 16.50
CA ARG A 57 14.16 -11.73 15.11
C ARG A 57 13.51 -10.35 14.93
N LEU A 58 12.89 -9.81 16.00
CA LEU A 58 12.24 -8.51 15.97
C LEU A 58 13.22 -7.42 16.40
N HIS A 59 13.17 -6.28 15.72
CA HIS A 59 13.89 -5.08 16.15
C HIS A 59 13.28 -4.51 17.43
N HIS A 60 11.96 -4.49 17.49
CA HIS A 60 11.19 -4.04 18.65
C HIS A 60 9.82 -4.70 18.71
N TRP A 61 9.31 -4.95 19.88
CA TRP A 61 7.92 -5.29 20.07
C TRP A 61 7.41 -4.83 21.44
N THR A 62 6.11 -4.62 21.54
CA THR A 62 5.42 -4.35 22.81
C THR A 62 4.03 -4.96 22.76
N SER A 63 3.48 -5.26 23.94
CA SER A 63 2.09 -5.64 24.13
C SER A 63 1.51 -4.86 25.29
N ALA A 64 0.74 -3.83 24.97
CA ALA A 64 0.06 -2.98 25.94
C ALA A 64 -1.09 -2.22 25.22
N PRO A 65 -2.11 -1.74 25.93
CA PRO A 65 -3.12 -0.85 25.35
C PRO A 65 -2.47 0.35 24.66
N ASP A 66 -2.76 0.55 23.37
CA ASP A 66 -2.03 1.47 22.48
C ASP A 66 -2.90 2.62 21.91
N GLY A 67 -4.15 2.70 22.32
CA GLY A 67 -5.10 3.70 21.79
C GLY A 67 -5.69 3.36 20.41
N GLY A 68 -5.28 2.23 19.79
CA GLY A 68 -5.84 1.69 18.57
C GLY A 68 -4.86 1.60 17.39
N HIS A 69 -5.38 1.23 16.23
CA HIS A 69 -4.62 0.83 15.07
C HIS A 69 -3.59 1.87 14.57
N TYR A 70 -4.01 3.10 14.33
CA TYR A 70 -3.12 4.15 13.80
C TYR A 70 -2.16 4.72 14.85
N PRO A 71 -2.53 4.91 16.12
CA PRO A 71 -1.58 5.19 17.19
C PRO A 71 -0.49 4.13 17.29
N ALA A 72 -0.82 2.83 17.22
CA ALA A 72 0.15 1.74 17.23
C ALA A 72 1.15 1.83 16.07
N ILE A 73 0.66 2.12 14.83
CA ILE A 73 1.53 2.30 13.67
C ILE A 73 2.47 3.52 13.86
N ASN A 74 1.95 4.65 14.33
CA ASN A 74 2.75 5.85 14.59
C ASN A 74 3.83 5.60 15.64
N GLU A 75 3.49 4.92 16.73
CA GLU A 75 4.44 4.51 17.76
C GLU A 75 5.51 3.56 17.18
N GLY A 76 5.10 2.54 16.39
CA GLY A 76 6.03 1.64 15.73
C GLY A 76 7.00 2.38 14.81
N PHE A 77 6.52 3.32 14.01
CA PHE A 77 7.39 4.14 13.17
C PHE A 77 8.34 5.04 13.95
N SER A 78 7.98 5.48 15.15
CA SER A 78 8.88 6.23 16.03
C SER A 78 10.08 5.40 16.52
N LYS A 79 9.97 4.08 16.51
CA LYS A 79 11.04 3.13 16.88
C LYS A 79 11.87 2.68 15.68
N SER A 80 11.46 3.03 14.46
CA SER A 80 12.06 2.56 13.21
C SER A 80 13.19 3.45 12.72
N THR A 81 14.19 2.86 12.04
CA THR A 81 15.37 3.57 11.52
C THR A 81 15.60 3.39 10.03
N GLY A 82 14.93 2.43 9.39
CA GLY A 82 15.14 2.11 7.98
C GLY A 82 14.84 3.24 7.02
N GLU A 83 15.57 3.28 5.92
CA GLU A 83 15.39 4.26 4.84
C GLU A 83 14.04 4.10 4.15
N ILE A 84 13.60 2.85 3.99
CA ILE A 84 12.31 2.50 3.40
C ILE A 84 11.35 2.10 4.52
N MET A 85 10.11 2.51 4.41
CA MET A 85 9.07 2.29 5.42
C MET A 85 7.85 1.65 4.78
N ALA A 86 7.19 0.77 5.54
CA ALA A 86 5.86 0.26 5.26
C ALA A 86 5.22 -0.28 6.54
N TRP A 87 3.90 -0.47 6.55
CA TRP A 87 3.29 -1.31 7.59
C TRP A 87 2.52 -2.47 6.94
N LEU A 88 2.40 -3.54 7.65
CA LEU A 88 1.63 -4.72 7.27
C LEU A 88 0.66 -5.05 8.39
N ASN A 89 -0.63 -5.08 8.10
CA ASN A 89 -1.62 -5.49 9.10
C ASN A 89 -1.40 -6.95 9.49
N SER A 90 -1.74 -7.29 10.71
CA SER A 90 -1.53 -8.61 11.30
C SER A 90 -2.34 -9.74 10.64
N ASP A 91 -3.31 -9.42 9.78
CA ASP A 91 -4.12 -10.35 9.00
C ASP A 91 -3.68 -10.44 7.51
N ASP A 92 -2.78 -9.57 7.04
CA ASP A 92 -2.27 -9.54 5.67
C ASP A 92 -0.92 -10.28 5.51
N GLN A 93 -0.43 -10.43 4.29
CA GLN A 93 0.90 -11.03 4.06
C GLN A 93 1.55 -10.57 2.76
N TYR A 94 2.90 -10.57 2.77
CA TYR A 94 3.72 -10.34 1.59
C TYR A 94 3.91 -11.62 0.75
N ALA A 95 4.22 -11.42 -0.53
CA ALA A 95 4.77 -12.49 -1.37
C ALA A 95 6.24 -12.79 -0.96
N PRO A 96 6.75 -14.02 -1.15
CA PRO A 96 8.09 -14.40 -0.68
C PRO A 96 9.26 -13.58 -1.23
N TRP A 97 9.05 -12.88 -2.33
CA TRP A 97 10.05 -12.03 -3.03
C TRP A 97 9.80 -10.54 -2.85
N ALA A 98 8.79 -10.14 -2.07
CA ALA A 98 8.32 -8.76 -2.04
C ALA A 98 9.39 -7.77 -1.61
N LEU A 99 10.07 -8.04 -0.50
CA LEU A 99 11.02 -7.08 0.07
C LEU A 99 12.34 -7.04 -0.70
N SER A 100 12.78 -8.14 -1.35
CA SER A 100 13.93 -8.11 -2.25
C SER A 100 13.66 -7.24 -3.48
N VAL A 101 12.48 -7.39 -4.12
CA VAL A 101 12.06 -6.55 -5.26
C VAL A 101 12.00 -5.06 -4.85
N VAL A 102 11.42 -4.78 -3.69
CA VAL A 102 11.35 -3.40 -3.16
C VAL A 102 12.75 -2.83 -2.93
N ALA A 103 13.63 -3.58 -2.28
CA ALA A 103 15.00 -3.17 -2.00
C ALA A 103 15.79 -2.90 -3.29
N GLU A 104 15.70 -3.80 -4.28
CA GLU A 104 16.34 -3.63 -5.60
C GLU A 104 15.87 -2.35 -6.30
N ILE A 105 14.57 -2.10 -6.34
CA ILE A 105 14.00 -0.92 -7.00
C ILE A 105 14.47 0.36 -6.31
N PHE A 106 14.38 0.45 -4.99
CA PHE A 106 14.81 1.65 -4.27
C PHE A 106 16.33 1.87 -4.34
N ALA A 107 17.13 0.81 -4.42
CA ALA A 107 18.57 0.91 -4.64
C ALA A 107 18.90 1.38 -6.08
N ALA A 108 18.21 0.85 -7.09
CA ALA A 108 18.46 1.19 -8.49
C ALA A 108 17.93 2.58 -8.87
N PHE A 109 16.87 3.06 -8.23
CA PHE A 109 16.19 4.31 -8.58
C PHE A 109 16.06 5.26 -7.37
N PRO A 110 17.11 6.02 -7.03
CA PRO A 110 17.09 6.93 -5.88
C PRO A 110 16.00 8.03 -5.94
N LYS A 111 15.48 8.31 -7.12
CA LYS A 111 14.39 9.29 -7.32
C LYS A 111 12.99 8.75 -7.05
N ILE A 112 12.84 7.43 -6.93
CA ILE A 112 11.55 6.84 -6.54
C ILE A 112 11.38 7.05 -5.04
N GLU A 113 10.30 7.70 -4.65
CA GLU A 113 10.02 8.01 -3.26
C GLU A 113 8.93 7.14 -2.66
N TRP A 114 8.01 6.62 -3.48
CA TRP A 114 7.03 5.60 -3.07
C TRP A 114 6.64 4.70 -4.24
N LEU A 115 6.30 3.46 -3.86
CA LEU A 115 6.11 2.33 -4.76
C LEU A 115 4.92 1.50 -4.30
N THR A 116 4.13 1.00 -5.24
CA THR A 116 3.11 -0.04 -5.00
C THR A 116 3.11 -1.07 -6.13
N THR A 117 2.28 -2.10 -6.05
CA THR A 117 2.12 -3.09 -7.13
C THR A 117 0.98 -2.75 -8.08
N LEU A 118 1.12 -3.13 -9.37
CA LEU A 118 -0.01 -3.23 -10.29
C LEU A 118 -0.81 -4.52 -10.12
N PHE A 119 -0.30 -5.48 -9.39
CA PHE A 119 -0.90 -6.81 -9.21
C PHE A 119 -1.23 -7.09 -7.74
N PRO A 120 -2.12 -6.30 -7.11
CA PRO A 120 -2.53 -6.59 -5.74
C PRO A 120 -3.17 -7.97 -5.66
N MET A 121 -2.71 -8.76 -4.70
CA MET A 121 -3.24 -10.09 -4.44
C MET A 121 -4.36 -10.04 -3.41
N ARG A 122 -5.14 -11.09 -3.39
CA ARG A 122 -6.06 -11.42 -2.31
C ARG A 122 -5.77 -12.82 -1.80
N TRP A 123 -5.64 -12.95 -0.49
CA TRP A 123 -5.43 -14.22 0.18
C TRP A 123 -6.73 -14.74 0.78
N ASP A 124 -6.92 -16.05 0.82
CA ASP A 124 -7.94 -16.66 1.66
C ASP A 124 -7.47 -16.75 3.13
N GLU A 125 -8.32 -17.20 4.02
CA GLU A 125 -7.98 -17.37 5.44
C GLU A 125 -6.79 -18.28 5.69
N ARG A 126 -6.48 -19.20 4.78
CA ARG A 126 -5.34 -20.13 4.84
C ARG A 126 -4.06 -19.57 4.24
N GLY A 127 -4.07 -18.33 3.75
CA GLY A 127 -2.92 -17.71 3.12
C GLY A 127 -2.65 -18.15 1.67
N ARG A 128 -3.67 -18.71 0.98
CA ARG A 128 -3.55 -19.06 -0.44
C ARG A 128 -3.99 -17.87 -1.30
N ALA A 129 -3.23 -17.56 -2.34
CA ALA A 129 -3.61 -16.52 -3.30
C ALA A 129 -4.84 -16.97 -4.11
N ILE A 130 -5.97 -16.28 -3.93
CA ILE A 130 -7.23 -16.59 -4.60
C ILE A 130 -7.58 -15.60 -5.70
N ARG A 131 -6.91 -14.47 -5.74
CA ARG A 131 -7.09 -13.45 -6.77
C ARG A 131 -5.81 -12.64 -6.93
N CYS A 132 -5.48 -12.35 -8.18
CA CYS A 132 -4.48 -11.37 -8.56
C CYS A 132 -5.00 -10.67 -9.82
N THR A 133 -5.24 -9.36 -9.75
CA THR A 133 -5.86 -8.63 -10.85
C THR A 133 -5.02 -7.40 -11.18
N ARG A 134 -4.53 -7.31 -12.41
CA ARG A 134 -3.76 -6.15 -12.87
C ARG A 134 -4.60 -4.88 -12.79
N ARG A 135 -4.07 -3.86 -12.13
CA ARG A 135 -4.59 -2.49 -12.11
C ARG A 135 -4.10 -1.74 -13.34
N ARG A 136 -4.83 -0.70 -13.73
CA ARG A 136 -4.42 0.14 -14.87
C ARG A 136 -3.26 1.07 -14.53
N GLY A 137 -3.03 1.33 -13.25
CA GLY A 137 -1.97 2.19 -12.74
C GLY A 137 -2.51 3.29 -11.84
N TYR A 138 -1.61 4.13 -11.36
CA TYR A 138 -1.91 5.15 -10.36
C TYR A 138 -1.28 6.47 -10.78
N SER A 139 -1.98 7.58 -10.56
CA SER A 139 -1.43 8.93 -10.75
C SER A 139 -2.15 9.91 -9.84
N ARG A 140 -1.52 11.03 -9.53
CA ARG A 140 -2.13 12.12 -8.78
C ARG A 140 -3.46 12.57 -9.38
N ALA A 141 -3.52 12.70 -10.70
CA ALA A 141 -4.72 13.15 -11.40
C ALA A 141 -5.88 12.15 -11.28
N ALA A 142 -5.59 10.83 -11.37
CA ALA A 142 -6.57 9.77 -11.14
C ALA A 142 -7.04 9.74 -9.69
N PHE A 143 -6.11 9.90 -8.72
CA PHE A 143 -6.42 9.98 -7.30
C PHE A 143 -7.36 11.16 -7.01
N LEU A 144 -7.02 12.37 -7.46
CA LEU A 144 -7.86 13.57 -7.28
C LEU A 144 -9.20 13.50 -8.02
N ALA A 145 -9.33 12.66 -9.04
CA ALA A 145 -10.59 12.33 -9.69
C ALA A 145 -11.40 11.24 -8.95
N GLY A 146 -10.91 10.77 -7.79
CA GLY A 146 -11.60 9.76 -6.97
C GLY A 146 -11.58 8.36 -7.54
N GLU A 147 -10.67 8.04 -8.47
CA GLU A 147 -10.59 6.70 -9.08
C GLU A 147 -10.03 5.66 -8.10
N ASN A 148 -9.30 6.11 -7.07
CA ASN A 148 -8.73 5.25 -6.03
C ASN A 148 -9.51 5.24 -4.72
N LEU A 149 -10.73 5.77 -4.71
CA LEU A 149 -11.60 5.68 -3.54
C LEU A 149 -11.86 4.21 -3.15
N PRO A 150 -11.91 3.88 -1.86
CA PRO A 150 -12.10 2.51 -1.35
C PRO A 150 -13.51 1.93 -1.64
N ILE A 151 -14.35 2.70 -2.24
CA ILE A 151 -15.71 2.36 -2.62
C ILE A 151 -15.75 1.76 -4.01
N GLY A 152 -16.22 0.53 -4.11
CA GLY A 152 -16.37 -0.18 -5.37
C GLY A 152 -17.38 0.47 -6.32
N ARG A 153 -17.02 1.61 -6.90
CA ARG A 153 -17.77 2.22 -8.00
C ARG A 153 -17.30 1.57 -9.30
N TRP A 154 -18.20 1.43 -10.27
CA TRP A 154 -17.93 0.79 -11.55
C TRP A 154 -16.80 1.44 -12.37
N TYR A 155 -16.45 2.69 -12.07
CA TYR A 155 -15.34 3.44 -12.67
C TYR A 155 -14.09 3.48 -11.78
N SER A 156 -14.13 2.91 -10.57
CA SER A 156 -12.98 2.90 -9.64
C SER A 156 -11.95 1.86 -10.08
N GLU A 157 -10.69 2.25 -10.07
CA GLU A 157 -9.56 1.33 -10.22
C GLU A 157 -9.31 0.50 -8.96
N GLY A 158 -10.03 0.80 -7.90
CA GLY A 158 -9.80 0.28 -6.55
C GLY A 158 -8.77 1.09 -5.78
N CYS A 159 -8.74 0.92 -4.48
CA CYS A 159 -7.81 1.61 -3.59
C CYS A 159 -6.34 1.28 -3.93
N ILE A 160 -5.46 2.20 -3.61
CA ILE A 160 -4.04 1.92 -3.47
C ILE A 160 -3.92 1.05 -2.24
N GLN A 161 -3.56 -0.22 -2.42
CA GLN A 161 -3.52 -1.18 -1.32
C GLN A 161 -2.34 -0.91 -0.41
N GLN A 162 -2.63 -0.65 0.84
CA GLN A 162 -1.68 -0.25 1.85
C GLN A 162 -0.63 -1.34 2.08
N GLU A 163 -1.03 -2.58 2.16
CA GLU A 163 -0.19 -3.76 2.39
C GLU A 163 0.80 -4.05 1.24
N THR A 164 0.76 -3.29 0.16
CA THR A 164 1.70 -3.41 -0.96
C THR A 164 2.42 -2.11 -1.27
N THR A 165 2.32 -1.12 -0.39
CA THR A 165 2.86 0.22 -0.62
C THR A 165 4.03 0.50 0.32
N PHE A 166 5.16 0.94 -0.29
CA PHE A 166 6.43 1.21 0.37
C PHE A 166 6.90 2.62 0.01
N TRP A 167 7.57 3.31 0.93
CA TRP A 167 8.02 4.69 0.71
C TRP A 167 9.32 5.01 1.42
N ARG A 168 10.04 6.05 0.94
CA ARG A 168 11.21 6.57 1.64
C ARG A 168 10.81 7.33 2.91
N ARG A 169 11.60 7.20 3.95
CA ARG A 169 11.46 7.95 5.20
C ARG A 169 11.38 9.46 4.96
N SER A 170 12.19 9.98 4.04
CA SER A 170 12.17 11.39 3.68
C SER A 170 10.83 11.88 3.13
N LEU A 171 10.09 11.04 2.40
CA LEU A 171 8.73 11.36 1.95
C LEU A 171 7.74 11.38 3.12
N TRP A 172 7.82 10.39 4.02
CA TRP A 172 7.03 10.33 5.23
C TRP A 172 7.20 11.60 6.09
N GLU A 173 8.44 12.02 6.33
CA GLU A 173 8.78 13.21 7.11
C GLU A 173 8.21 14.49 6.46
N ARG A 174 8.39 14.68 5.14
CA ARG A 174 7.82 15.82 4.41
C ARG A 174 6.29 15.83 4.42
N ALA A 175 5.67 14.66 4.47
CA ALA A 175 4.21 14.52 4.55
C ALA A 175 3.65 14.66 5.97
N GLY A 176 4.48 15.08 6.94
CA GLY A 176 4.08 15.35 8.33
C GLY A 176 4.47 14.27 9.33
N GLY A 177 5.08 13.16 8.92
CA GLY A 177 5.69 12.14 9.80
C GLY A 177 4.71 11.40 10.72
N THR A 178 3.43 11.36 10.36
CA THR A 178 2.40 10.70 11.17
C THR A 178 1.15 10.33 10.37
N LEU A 179 0.44 9.30 10.79
CA LEU A 179 -0.94 9.02 10.36
C LEU A 179 -1.91 9.86 11.18
N ASP A 180 -2.98 10.35 10.57
CA ASP A 180 -4.04 11.08 11.27
C ASP A 180 -4.89 10.13 12.12
N THR A 181 -4.69 10.14 13.42
CA THR A 181 -5.39 9.28 14.38
C THR A 181 -6.86 9.68 14.63
N ARG A 182 -7.32 10.79 14.09
CA ARG A 182 -8.73 11.21 14.14
C ARG A 182 -9.58 10.40 13.15
N LEU A 183 -8.96 9.91 12.07
CA LEU A 183 -9.59 9.01 11.12
C LEU A 183 -9.65 7.60 11.70
N LYS A 184 -10.74 6.90 11.43
CA LYS A 184 -10.95 5.52 11.92
C LYS A 184 -10.50 4.46 10.91
N LEU A 185 -10.60 4.77 9.61
CA LEU A 185 -10.38 3.81 8.53
C LEU A 185 -9.61 4.37 7.33
N ALA A 186 -9.59 5.68 7.10
CA ALA A 186 -9.04 6.28 5.88
C ALA A 186 -7.70 6.99 6.08
N ALA A 187 -6.91 6.65 7.11
CA ALA A 187 -5.62 7.30 7.33
C ALA A 187 -4.56 6.89 6.31
N ASP A 188 -4.67 5.71 5.69
CA ASP A 188 -3.90 5.33 4.50
C ASP A 188 -4.23 6.25 3.32
N PHE A 189 -5.51 6.46 3.02
CA PHE A 189 -5.95 7.34 1.96
C PHE A 189 -5.52 8.80 2.18
N ASP A 190 -5.54 9.27 3.45
CA ASP A 190 -5.02 10.58 3.83
C ASP A 190 -3.50 10.67 3.60
N LEU A 191 -2.76 9.65 3.99
CA LEU A 191 -1.32 9.59 3.75
C LEU A 191 -1.01 9.66 2.25
N TRP A 192 -1.74 8.93 1.40
CA TRP A 192 -1.57 8.99 -0.06
C TRP A 192 -1.90 10.38 -0.61
N ALA A 193 -2.92 11.04 -0.10
CA ALA A 193 -3.26 12.41 -0.49
C ALA A 193 -2.11 13.38 -0.18
N ARG A 194 -1.46 13.23 0.97
CA ARG A 194 -0.27 14.03 1.36
C ARG A 194 0.96 13.65 0.54
N PHE A 195 1.21 12.37 0.28
CA PHE A 195 2.33 11.91 -0.56
C PHE A 195 2.27 12.48 -1.97
N TYR A 196 1.09 12.50 -2.59
CA TYR A 196 0.89 13.11 -3.90
C TYR A 196 1.14 14.63 -3.96
N GLN A 197 1.28 15.31 -2.83
CA GLN A 197 1.73 16.71 -2.82
C GLN A 197 3.24 16.83 -3.03
N HIS A 198 4.00 15.76 -2.78
CA HIS A 198 5.46 15.77 -2.77
C HIS A 198 6.09 14.87 -3.83
N ALA A 199 5.45 13.78 -4.22
CA ALA A 199 6.03 12.76 -5.10
C ALA A 199 4.96 12.04 -5.93
N GLU A 200 5.40 11.50 -7.09
CA GLU A 200 4.60 10.60 -7.93
C GLU A 200 4.68 9.16 -7.41
N LEU A 201 3.55 8.44 -7.49
CA LEU A 201 3.50 7.02 -7.18
C LEU A 201 4.00 6.20 -8.37
N TYR A 202 4.97 5.34 -8.10
CA TYR A 202 5.43 4.33 -9.05
C TYR A 202 4.74 3.00 -8.76
N ALA A 203 4.47 2.24 -9.80
CA ALA A 203 3.89 0.91 -9.66
C ALA A 203 4.77 -0.16 -10.33
N VAL A 204 4.96 -1.30 -9.69
CA VAL A 204 5.75 -2.41 -10.23
C VAL A 204 4.86 -3.50 -10.82
N GLU A 205 5.30 -4.08 -11.94
CA GLU A 205 4.63 -5.22 -12.58
C GLU A 205 4.98 -6.58 -11.92
N THR A 206 5.01 -6.58 -10.58
CA THR A 206 5.26 -7.77 -9.77
C THR A 206 4.31 -7.76 -8.58
N PRO A 207 3.63 -8.86 -8.25
CA PRO A 207 2.86 -8.96 -7.02
C PRO A 207 3.78 -8.81 -5.81
N LEU A 208 3.46 -7.93 -4.87
CA LEU A 208 4.26 -7.71 -3.67
C LEU A 208 3.60 -8.29 -2.41
N GLY A 209 2.29 -8.38 -2.41
CA GLY A 209 1.52 -8.84 -1.27
C GLY A 209 0.04 -8.68 -1.52
N GLY A 210 -0.75 -8.79 -0.48
CA GLY A 210 -2.18 -8.63 -0.64
C GLY A 210 -2.97 -8.76 0.65
N PHE A 211 -4.20 -8.35 0.49
CA PHE A 211 -5.23 -8.30 1.50
C PHE A 211 -5.81 -9.70 1.75
N ARG A 212 -5.87 -10.13 3.02
CA ARG A 212 -6.51 -11.37 3.38
C ARG A 212 -8.03 -11.17 3.50
N TRP A 213 -8.78 -12.05 2.84
CA TRP A 213 -10.24 -12.03 2.89
C TRP A 213 -10.76 -12.97 3.99
N HIS A 214 -11.43 -12.41 5.00
CA HIS A 214 -12.11 -13.12 6.08
C HIS A 214 -13.33 -12.35 6.59
N GLY A 215 -14.13 -12.94 7.49
CA GLY A 215 -15.40 -12.35 7.92
C GLY A 215 -15.30 -11.15 8.85
N ASP A 216 -14.17 -10.97 9.56
CA ASP A 216 -14.06 -10.02 10.68
C ASP A 216 -13.35 -8.70 10.30
N GLN A 217 -13.29 -8.36 9.01
CA GLN A 217 -12.56 -7.19 8.52
C GLN A 217 -13.23 -5.87 8.87
N ARG A 218 -12.50 -4.96 9.50
CA ARG A 218 -12.98 -3.63 9.89
C ARG A 218 -13.52 -2.82 8.71
N SER A 219 -12.84 -2.86 7.58
CA SER A 219 -13.22 -2.13 6.35
C SER A 219 -14.54 -2.63 5.74
N CYS A 220 -14.87 -3.92 5.93
CA CYS A 220 -16.15 -4.47 5.49
C CYS A 220 -17.29 -4.07 6.42
N HIS A 221 -17.09 -4.13 7.74
CA HIS A 221 -18.10 -3.80 8.74
C HIS A 221 -18.41 -2.30 8.82
N HIS A 222 -17.45 -1.43 8.51
CA HIS A 222 -17.58 0.02 8.64
C HIS A 222 -17.44 0.75 7.30
N ARG A 223 -17.92 0.15 6.23
CA ARG A 223 -17.78 0.64 4.87
C ARG A 223 -18.25 2.08 4.68
N GLU A 224 -19.38 2.47 5.27
CA GLU A 224 -19.91 3.83 5.17
C GLU A 224 -18.99 4.87 5.82
N THR A 225 -18.41 4.53 6.96
CA THR A 225 -17.42 5.39 7.63
C THR A 225 -16.19 5.58 6.76
N TYR A 226 -15.66 4.48 6.19
CA TYR A 226 -14.50 4.53 5.30
C TYR A 226 -14.77 5.39 4.06
N GLU A 227 -15.94 5.21 3.43
CA GLU A 227 -16.35 6.01 2.27
C GLU A 227 -16.44 7.51 2.61
N ARG A 228 -17.07 7.85 3.71
CA ARG A 228 -17.22 9.23 4.15
C ARG A 228 -15.87 9.89 4.43
N GLU A 229 -15.03 9.25 5.24
CA GLU A 229 -13.70 9.77 5.58
C GLU A 229 -12.84 9.96 4.32
N ALA A 230 -12.79 8.97 3.42
CA ALA A 230 -12.04 9.07 2.18
C ALA A 230 -12.55 10.19 1.26
N LEU A 231 -13.87 10.43 1.20
CA LEU A 231 -14.43 11.54 0.44
C LEU A 231 -14.11 12.91 1.07
N GLU A 232 -14.08 13.01 2.40
CA GLU A 232 -13.65 14.21 3.12
C GLU A 232 -12.18 14.54 2.85
N VAL A 233 -11.30 13.55 2.96
CA VAL A 233 -9.87 13.66 2.63
C VAL A 233 -9.69 14.08 1.17
N LEU A 234 -10.39 13.43 0.24
CA LEU A 234 -10.30 13.75 -1.19
C LEU A 234 -10.65 15.22 -1.45
N ARG A 235 -11.74 15.72 -0.84
CA ARG A 235 -12.16 17.12 -0.99
C ARG A 235 -11.15 18.09 -0.38
N ALA A 236 -10.63 17.78 0.80
CA ALA A 236 -9.59 18.57 1.46
C ALA A 236 -8.31 18.66 0.61
N ALA A 237 -7.96 17.58 -0.12
CA ALA A 237 -6.85 17.54 -1.06
C ALA A 237 -7.14 18.26 -2.41
N GLY A 238 -8.31 18.91 -2.56
CA GLY A 238 -8.72 19.58 -3.79
C GLY A 238 -9.26 18.64 -4.87
N GLY A 239 -9.49 17.38 -4.53
CA GLY A 239 -10.05 16.39 -5.45
C GLY A 239 -11.56 16.55 -5.65
N LYS A 240 -12.02 16.10 -6.81
CA LYS A 240 -13.45 16.14 -7.16
C LYS A 240 -13.81 14.92 -8.01
N VAL A 241 -14.79 14.16 -7.53
CA VAL A 241 -15.33 13.03 -8.28
C VAL A 241 -16.07 13.56 -9.52
N PRO A 242 -15.66 13.18 -10.74
CA PRO A 242 -16.34 13.61 -11.95
C PRO A 242 -17.77 13.09 -12.03
N GLY A 243 -18.61 13.79 -12.78
CA GLY A 243 -19.96 13.31 -13.10
C GLY A 243 -19.94 11.97 -13.84
N ARG A 244 -21.04 11.20 -13.73
CA ARG A 244 -21.14 9.81 -14.26
C ARG A 244 -20.74 9.67 -15.74
N TRP A 245 -21.12 10.61 -16.58
CA TRP A 245 -20.79 10.62 -18.01
C TRP A 245 -19.30 10.76 -18.29
N ARG A 246 -18.63 11.68 -17.59
CA ARG A 246 -17.18 11.87 -17.76
C ARG A 246 -16.40 10.64 -17.25
N SER A 247 -16.84 10.05 -16.14
CA SER A 247 -16.26 8.81 -15.61
C SER A 247 -16.47 7.63 -16.58
N ALA A 248 -17.65 7.56 -17.23
CA ALA A 248 -17.94 6.55 -18.26
C ALA A 248 -17.04 6.70 -19.48
N LEU A 249 -16.89 7.91 -20.00
CA LEU A 249 -16.01 8.21 -21.13
C LEU A 249 -14.55 7.87 -20.83
N ARG A 250 -14.06 8.23 -19.67
CA ARG A 250 -12.70 7.88 -19.22
C ARG A 250 -12.50 6.37 -19.15
N SER A 251 -13.44 5.67 -18.51
CA SER A 251 -13.38 4.21 -18.39
C SER A 251 -13.44 3.51 -19.77
N ALA A 252 -14.25 4.01 -20.69
CA ALA A 252 -14.31 3.50 -22.06
C ALA A 252 -13.01 3.79 -22.83
N ALA A 253 -12.49 5.01 -22.75
CA ALA A 253 -11.22 5.38 -23.36
C ALA A 253 -10.07 4.48 -22.89
N ALA A 254 -9.96 4.29 -21.58
CA ALA A 254 -8.92 3.47 -20.99
C ALA A 254 -9.02 1.97 -21.33
N ARG A 255 -10.20 1.47 -21.69
CA ARG A 255 -10.40 0.04 -22.03
C ARG A 255 -10.30 -0.26 -23.52
N HIS A 256 -10.73 0.66 -24.37
CA HIS A 256 -11.02 0.36 -25.78
C HIS A 256 -10.30 1.28 -26.76
N LEU A 257 -9.62 2.33 -26.28
CA LEU A 257 -8.98 3.27 -27.20
C LEU A 257 -7.71 2.65 -27.79
N PRO A 258 -7.57 2.62 -29.14
CA PRO A 258 -6.34 2.19 -29.79
C PRO A 258 -5.13 3.01 -29.30
N GLU A 259 -3.97 2.38 -29.22
CA GLU A 259 -2.74 3.03 -28.74
C GLU A 259 -2.40 4.31 -29.51
N SER A 260 -2.64 4.32 -30.82
CA SER A 260 -2.44 5.50 -31.68
C SER A 260 -3.25 6.74 -31.28
N LEU A 261 -4.39 6.56 -30.59
CA LEU A 261 -5.26 7.65 -30.13
C LEU A 261 -5.07 8.02 -28.67
N GLN A 262 -4.33 7.22 -27.91
CA GLN A 262 -4.10 7.47 -26.48
C GLN A 262 -3.43 8.83 -26.18
N PRO A 263 -2.45 9.31 -26.95
CA PRO A 263 -1.87 10.64 -26.75
C PRO A 263 -2.88 11.79 -26.87
N LEU A 264 -3.84 11.67 -27.80
CA LEU A 264 -4.92 12.65 -27.94
C LEU A 264 -5.88 12.62 -26.75
N ALA A 265 -6.25 11.41 -26.32
CA ALA A 265 -7.12 11.22 -25.16
C ALA A 265 -6.44 11.70 -23.85
N HIS A 266 -5.14 11.53 -23.73
CA HIS A 266 -4.37 12.08 -22.61
C HIS A 266 -4.40 13.61 -22.62
N ARG A 267 -4.15 14.25 -23.75
CA ARG A 267 -4.27 15.71 -23.89
C ARG A 267 -5.67 16.23 -23.60
N ALA A 268 -6.70 15.45 -23.92
CA ALA A 268 -8.10 15.76 -23.58
C ALA A 268 -8.47 15.47 -22.10
N GLY A 269 -7.53 14.99 -21.27
CA GLY A 269 -7.74 14.64 -19.87
C GLY A 269 -8.64 13.42 -19.67
N LEU A 270 -8.74 12.55 -20.69
CA LEU A 270 -9.46 11.27 -20.61
C LEU A 270 -8.57 10.12 -20.13
N LEU A 271 -7.27 10.19 -20.35
CA LEU A 271 -6.29 9.24 -19.85
C LEU A 271 -5.28 9.95 -18.94
N HIS A 272 -4.70 9.19 -18.02
CA HIS A 272 -3.62 9.64 -17.14
C HIS A 272 -2.34 8.87 -17.41
N GLU A 273 -1.20 9.55 -17.32
CA GLU A 273 0.11 8.91 -17.32
C GLU A 273 0.36 8.28 -15.96
N THR A 274 0.84 7.05 -15.95
CA THR A 274 1.29 6.33 -14.77
C THR A 274 2.74 5.91 -14.94
N LYS A 275 3.49 5.84 -13.85
CA LYS A 275 4.91 5.42 -13.85
C LYS A 275 4.97 3.94 -13.48
N VAL A 276 5.43 3.10 -14.40
CA VAL A 276 5.45 1.65 -14.24
C VAL A 276 6.87 1.13 -14.31
N LEU A 277 7.22 0.22 -13.40
CA LEU A 277 8.47 -0.54 -13.41
C LEU A 277 8.21 -1.95 -13.91
N THR A 278 8.92 -2.30 -14.98
CA THR A 278 8.89 -3.62 -15.60
C THR A 278 10.27 -4.25 -15.50
N PHE A 279 10.34 -5.53 -15.15
CA PHE A 279 11.59 -6.30 -15.16
C PHE A 279 11.84 -6.86 -16.56
N LEU A 280 12.98 -6.50 -17.16
CA LEU A 280 13.33 -6.91 -18.53
C LEU A 280 14.22 -8.16 -18.61
N GLY A 281 14.58 -8.73 -17.46
CA GLY A 281 15.44 -9.91 -17.36
C GLY A 281 16.74 -9.63 -16.61
N ALA A 282 17.49 -10.70 -16.29
CA ALA A 282 18.67 -10.62 -15.42
C ALA A 282 19.81 -9.72 -15.96
N GLY A 283 19.88 -9.50 -17.27
CA GLY A 283 20.89 -8.63 -17.88
C GLY A 283 20.52 -7.16 -17.97
N GLU A 284 19.22 -6.83 -17.96
CA GLU A 284 18.72 -5.46 -18.15
C GLU A 284 18.12 -4.88 -16.87
N GLY A 285 17.66 -5.72 -15.93
CA GLY A 285 17.08 -5.32 -14.66
C GLY A 285 15.72 -4.61 -14.80
N TRP A 286 15.45 -3.67 -13.90
CA TRP A 286 14.22 -2.90 -13.85
C TRP A 286 14.28 -1.68 -14.79
N LYS A 287 13.18 -1.39 -15.47
CA LYS A 287 13.02 -0.20 -16.31
C LYS A 287 11.73 0.55 -15.98
N ILE A 288 11.82 1.86 -15.94
CA ILE A 288 10.64 2.74 -15.83
C ILE A 288 10.10 3.04 -17.22
N ALA A 289 8.81 2.81 -17.41
CA ALA A 289 8.09 3.21 -18.62
C ALA A 289 6.82 3.99 -18.23
N PRO A 290 6.49 5.08 -18.95
CA PRO A 290 5.18 5.71 -18.82
C PRO A 290 4.12 4.80 -19.45
N LEU A 291 2.95 4.75 -18.81
CA LEU A 291 1.80 4.02 -19.32
C LEU A 291 0.59 4.96 -19.31
N LEU A 292 -0.07 5.14 -20.44
CA LEU A 292 -1.29 5.92 -20.55
C LEU A 292 -2.51 5.04 -20.22
N ARG A 293 -3.30 5.45 -19.20
CA ARG A 293 -4.47 4.71 -18.73
C ARG A 293 -5.62 5.65 -18.30
#